data_08b95487a44ca24276881a70f16c4312
#
_entry.id   08b95487a44ca24276881a70f16c4312
#
_cell.length_a   1.000
_cell.length_b   1.000
_cell.length_c   1.000
_cell.angle_alpha   90.00
_cell.angle_beta   90.00
_cell.angle_gamma   90.00
#
_symmetry.space_group_name_H-M   'P 1'
#
loop_
_entity.id
_entity.type
_entity.pdbx_description
1 polymer ?
#
loop_
_entity_poly.entity_id
_entity_poly.type
_entity_poly.pdbx_seq_one_letter_code
_entity_poly.pdbx_strand_id
1 'polypeptide(L)'
;MQALLVVDAQNEFSPEGLRPVPNHADALGTIQRRVEQARREGQPIGWVQHHNRPTESRAFVPQSWGAELSSGLGPRPGFGPEQLFVKDVFGAFTGTGLEEWIRALGVTKVLIVGFYAHMCVSTSAREALVRGFDVSVDPEATGACDLEDVRLGRLTADEVRRSALLHLSHMGVSMAHPSKESPGAPVGEHAAA
;
A
#
# COMPACT_ATOMS: atom_id res chain seq x y z
N MET A 1 -13.16 -8.21 12.10
CA MET A 1 -13.16 -7.89 10.65
C MET A 1 -11.77 -7.40 10.25
N GLN A 2 -11.34 -7.65 8.99
CA GLN A 2 -10.09 -7.13 8.42
C GLN A 2 -10.38 -6.01 7.42
N ALA A 3 -9.51 -4.99 7.39
CA ALA A 3 -9.49 -3.98 6.33
C ALA A 3 -8.19 -4.09 5.51
N LEU A 4 -8.26 -3.72 4.23
CA LEU A 4 -7.10 -3.48 3.39
C LEU A 4 -6.74 -1.99 3.46
N LEU A 5 -5.48 -1.67 3.75
CA LEU A 5 -4.95 -0.31 3.69
C LEU A 5 -3.97 -0.23 2.52
N VAL A 6 -4.34 0.55 1.49
CA VAL A 6 -3.50 0.80 0.32
C VAL A 6 -2.78 2.12 0.55
N VAL A 7 -1.50 2.04 0.94
CA VAL A 7 -0.71 3.20 1.37
C VAL A 7 0.14 3.69 0.21
N ASP A 8 -0.17 4.89 -0.26
CA ASP A 8 0.61 5.65 -1.24
C ASP A 8 0.90 4.86 -2.54
N ALA A 9 -0.05 4.07 -3.04
CA ALA A 9 0.08 3.43 -4.34
C ALA A 9 -0.18 4.46 -5.46
N GLN A 10 0.74 5.45 -5.57
CA GLN A 10 0.65 6.63 -6.42
C GLN A 10 1.62 6.54 -7.60
N ASN A 11 1.32 7.30 -8.67
CA ASN A 11 2.12 7.33 -9.90
C ASN A 11 3.57 7.77 -9.68
N GLU A 12 3.84 8.51 -8.61
CA GLU A 12 5.19 8.97 -8.26
C GLU A 12 6.19 7.82 -8.05
N PHE A 13 5.70 6.62 -7.72
CA PHE A 13 6.52 5.42 -7.52
C PHE A 13 6.74 4.61 -8.79
N SER A 14 6.06 4.95 -9.90
CA SER A 14 6.28 4.32 -11.20
C SER A 14 7.63 4.73 -11.80
N PRO A 15 8.11 4.05 -12.86
CA PRO A 15 9.36 4.42 -13.54
C PRO A 15 9.39 5.87 -14.04
N GLU A 16 8.24 6.46 -14.35
CA GLU A 16 8.08 7.83 -14.85
C GLU A 16 8.00 8.87 -13.72
N GLY A 17 7.82 8.43 -12.48
CA GLY A 17 7.72 9.30 -11.30
C GLY A 17 9.08 9.77 -10.78
N LEU A 18 9.05 10.66 -9.79
CA LEU A 18 10.27 11.21 -9.17
C LEU A 18 10.82 10.30 -8.05
N ARG A 19 10.10 9.24 -7.69
CA ARG A 19 10.45 8.32 -6.60
C ARG A 19 10.33 6.85 -7.03
N PRO A 20 10.95 6.44 -8.15
CA PRO A 20 10.71 5.13 -8.74
C PRO A 20 11.09 3.97 -7.82
N VAL A 21 10.28 2.92 -7.90
CA VAL A 21 10.49 1.64 -7.22
C VAL A 21 10.89 0.59 -8.27
N PRO A 22 12.04 -0.06 -8.16
CA PRO A 22 12.51 -1.01 -9.18
C PRO A 22 11.53 -2.16 -9.48
N ASN A 23 10.85 -2.69 -8.46
CA ASN A 23 9.84 -3.76 -8.60
C ASN A 23 8.40 -3.21 -8.70
N HIS A 24 8.20 -1.97 -9.16
CA HIS A 24 6.90 -1.30 -9.14
C HIS A 24 5.81 -2.10 -9.85
N ALA A 25 6.06 -2.62 -11.05
CA ALA A 25 5.04 -3.32 -11.84
C ALA A 25 4.53 -4.59 -11.12
N ASP A 26 5.43 -5.39 -10.56
CA ASP A 26 5.09 -6.63 -9.84
C ASP A 26 4.33 -6.33 -8.55
N ALA A 27 4.81 -5.34 -7.79
CA ALA A 27 4.18 -4.90 -6.55
C ALA A 27 2.79 -4.31 -6.83
N LEU A 28 2.65 -3.46 -7.87
CA LEU A 28 1.36 -2.90 -8.27
C LEU A 28 0.36 -4.00 -8.69
N GLY A 29 0.81 -4.98 -9.46
CA GLY A 29 -0.01 -6.14 -9.82
C GLY A 29 -0.50 -6.92 -8.60
N THR A 30 0.36 -7.05 -7.57
CA THR A 30 -0.03 -7.70 -6.30
C THR A 30 -1.01 -6.83 -5.51
N ILE A 31 -0.81 -5.51 -5.44
CA ILE A 31 -1.75 -4.57 -4.83
C ILE A 31 -3.12 -4.69 -5.50
N GLN A 32 -3.19 -4.70 -6.83
CA GLN A 32 -4.44 -4.84 -7.58
C GLN A 32 -5.16 -6.16 -7.24
N ARG A 33 -4.44 -7.28 -7.16
CA ARG A 33 -5.01 -8.57 -6.74
C ARG A 33 -5.59 -8.52 -5.32
N ARG A 34 -4.90 -7.87 -4.37
CA ARG A 34 -5.38 -7.67 -2.99
C ARG A 34 -6.63 -6.80 -2.93
N VAL A 35 -6.67 -5.74 -3.73
CA VAL A 35 -7.85 -4.87 -3.85
C VAL A 35 -9.06 -5.65 -4.37
N GLU A 36 -8.90 -6.40 -5.47
CA GLU A 36 -9.99 -7.20 -6.02
C GLU A 36 -10.42 -8.33 -5.05
N GLN A 37 -9.49 -8.92 -4.30
CA GLN A 37 -9.82 -9.87 -3.23
C GLN A 37 -10.65 -9.20 -2.13
N ALA A 38 -10.20 -8.05 -1.60
CA ALA A 38 -10.91 -7.33 -0.55
C ALA A 38 -12.33 -6.94 -0.99
N ARG A 39 -12.50 -6.51 -2.25
CA ARG A 39 -13.81 -6.19 -2.84
C ARG A 39 -14.73 -7.42 -2.90
N ARG A 40 -14.23 -8.56 -3.38
CA ARG A 40 -15.01 -9.80 -3.42
C ARG A 40 -15.43 -10.27 -2.02
N GLU A 41 -14.60 -10.03 -1.02
CA GLU A 41 -14.84 -10.42 0.37
C GLU A 41 -15.65 -9.36 1.16
N GLY A 42 -16.01 -8.23 0.53
CA GLY A 42 -16.70 -7.12 1.17
C GLY A 42 -15.90 -6.45 2.29
N GLN A 43 -14.57 -6.54 2.24
CA GLN A 43 -13.68 -5.92 3.23
C GLN A 43 -13.60 -4.42 3.02
N PRO A 44 -13.54 -3.62 4.10
CA PRO A 44 -13.24 -2.20 4.00
C PRO A 44 -11.87 -1.95 3.35
N ILE A 45 -11.79 -0.94 2.47
CA ILE A 45 -10.54 -0.52 1.84
C ILE A 45 -10.28 0.95 2.17
N GLY A 46 -9.22 1.20 2.94
CA GLY A 46 -8.68 2.54 3.18
C GLY A 46 -7.63 2.89 2.13
N TRP A 47 -7.94 3.86 1.30
CA TRP A 47 -7.03 4.41 0.30
C TRP A 47 -6.28 5.58 0.93
N VAL A 48 -4.96 5.52 0.97
CA VAL A 48 -4.13 6.58 1.56
C VAL A 48 -3.28 7.21 0.48
N GLN A 49 -3.35 8.53 0.33
CA GLN A 49 -2.50 9.32 -0.56
C GLN A 49 -1.58 10.22 0.25
N HIS A 50 -0.32 10.26 -0.11
CA HIS A 50 0.63 11.23 0.41
C HIS A 50 0.62 12.51 -0.45
N HIS A 51 0.49 13.66 0.19
CA HIS A 51 0.63 14.97 -0.45
C HIS A 51 1.73 15.75 0.26
N ASN A 52 2.77 16.14 -0.47
CA ASN A 52 3.79 17.03 0.06
C ASN A 52 3.30 18.48 0.07
N ARG A 53 3.75 19.24 1.05
CA ARG A 53 3.60 20.69 1.01
C ARG A 53 4.42 21.25 -0.15
N PRO A 54 3.95 22.31 -0.84
CA PRO A 54 4.63 22.83 -2.03
C PRO A 54 6.11 23.23 -1.83
N THR A 55 6.52 23.51 -0.59
CA THR A 55 7.89 23.91 -0.22
C THR A 55 8.82 22.73 0.12
N GLU A 56 8.28 21.51 0.26
CA GLU A 56 9.05 20.35 0.76
C GLU A 56 9.69 19.54 -0.37
N SER A 57 8.93 19.28 -1.43
CA SER A 57 9.39 18.43 -2.53
C SER A 57 8.58 18.70 -3.80
N ARG A 58 9.20 18.40 -4.96
CA ARG A 58 8.50 18.36 -6.25
C ARG A 58 7.66 17.09 -6.44
N ALA A 59 7.92 16.05 -5.64
CA ALA A 59 7.16 14.81 -5.65
C ALA A 59 5.86 14.95 -4.84
N PHE A 60 4.82 14.23 -5.21
CA PHE A 60 3.52 14.19 -4.53
C PHE A 60 2.83 15.55 -4.38
N VAL A 61 3.08 16.46 -5.31
CA VAL A 61 2.41 17.77 -5.29
C VAL A 61 0.92 17.55 -5.58
N PRO A 62 0.01 18.10 -4.74
CA PRO A 62 -1.44 17.97 -4.96
C PRO A 62 -1.84 18.35 -6.39
N GLN A 63 -2.74 17.57 -7.00
CA GLN A 63 -3.23 17.76 -8.38
C GLN A 63 -2.19 17.48 -9.48
N SER A 64 -0.98 17.01 -9.15
CA SER A 64 -0.04 16.50 -10.14
C SER A 64 -0.34 15.04 -10.48
N TRP A 65 0.05 14.61 -11.68
CA TRP A 65 -0.03 13.21 -12.10
C TRP A 65 0.68 12.27 -11.11
N GLY A 66 1.84 12.68 -10.59
CA GLY A 66 2.60 11.87 -9.62
C GLY A 66 1.84 11.64 -8.30
N ALA A 67 1.01 12.60 -7.88
CA ALA A 67 0.21 12.49 -6.66
C ALA A 67 -1.06 11.64 -6.83
N GLU A 68 -1.50 11.37 -8.07
CA GLU A 68 -2.67 10.52 -8.32
C GLU A 68 -2.39 9.06 -7.96
N LEU A 69 -3.41 8.31 -7.53
CA LEU A 69 -3.33 6.87 -7.38
C LEU A 69 -3.03 6.21 -8.73
N SER A 70 -2.23 5.15 -8.72
CA SER A 70 -1.88 4.40 -9.92
C SER A 70 -3.12 3.87 -10.62
N SER A 71 -3.02 3.76 -11.96
CA SER A 71 -4.15 3.38 -12.82
C SER A 71 -4.87 2.12 -12.32
N GLY A 72 -6.20 2.18 -12.29
CA GLY A 72 -7.06 1.10 -11.82
C GLY A 72 -7.25 1.05 -10.30
N LEU A 73 -6.55 1.88 -9.53
CA LEU A 73 -6.70 1.99 -8.07
C LEU A 73 -7.59 3.17 -7.69
N GLY A 74 -8.20 3.08 -6.52
CA GLY A 74 -9.07 4.11 -5.95
C GLY A 74 -10.44 3.60 -5.56
N PRO A 75 -11.21 4.38 -4.78
CA PRO A 75 -12.55 4.00 -4.34
C PRO A 75 -13.48 3.77 -5.52
N ARG A 76 -14.30 2.70 -5.43
CA ARG A 76 -15.33 2.39 -6.43
C ARG A 76 -16.71 2.28 -5.78
N PRO A 77 -17.75 2.98 -6.28
CA PRO A 77 -19.12 2.78 -5.82
C PRO A 77 -19.62 1.35 -6.06
N GLY A 78 -20.47 0.84 -5.15
CA GLY A 78 -21.12 -0.45 -5.30
C GLY A 78 -20.35 -1.66 -4.78
N PHE A 79 -19.14 -1.47 -4.28
CA PHE A 79 -18.39 -2.44 -3.50
C PHE A 79 -18.49 -2.11 -2.01
N GLY A 80 -17.77 -2.83 -1.14
CA GLY A 80 -17.79 -2.58 0.30
C GLY A 80 -17.38 -1.13 0.68
N PRO A 81 -17.25 -0.82 1.97
CA PRO A 81 -16.84 0.51 2.41
C PRO A 81 -15.43 0.84 1.89
N GLU A 82 -15.32 1.85 1.03
CA GLU A 82 -14.06 2.36 0.52
C GLU A 82 -13.97 3.86 0.78
N GLN A 83 -12.86 4.32 1.36
CA GLN A 83 -12.66 5.75 1.65
C GLN A 83 -11.22 6.18 1.37
N LEU A 84 -11.08 7.39 0.82
CA LEU A 84 -9.80 8.04 0.56
C LEU A 84 -9.41 8.93 1.74
N PHE A 85 -8.15 8.81 2.15
CA PHE A 85 -7.52 9.63 3.18
C PHE A 85 -6.26 10.28 2.61
N VAL A 86 -6.06 11.54 2.92
CA VAL A 86 -4.85 12.29 2.51
C VAL A 86 -4.00 12.56 3.74
N LYS A 87 -2.71 12.35 3.62
CA LYS A 87 -1.71 12.63 4.66
C LYS A 87 -0.57 13.48 4.14
N ASP A 88 0.08 14.22 5.03
CA ASP A 88 1.31 14.98 4.77
C ASP A 88 2.49 14.53 5.68
N VAL A 89 2.32 13.40 6.35
CA VAL A 89 3.32 12.70 7.18
C VAL A 89 3.47 11.26 6.74
N PHE A 90 4.46 10.53 7.26
CA PHE A 90 4.70 9.15 6.81
C PHE A 90 3.63 8.16 7.26
N GLY A 91 3.03 8.35 8.43
CA GLY A 91 2.03 7.45 8.98
C GLY A 91 0.63 7.69 8.40
N ALA A 92 -0.10 6.61 8.16
CA ALA A 92 -1.44 6.66 7.60
C ALA A 92 -2.52 7.06 8.61
N PHE A 93 -2.25 6.92 9.89
CA PHE A 93 -3.23 7.17 10.96
C PHE A 93 -3.12 8.57 11.55
N THR A 94 -1.93 9.17 11.51
CA THR A 94 -1.73 10.50 12.09
C THR A 94 -2.43 11.58 11.27
N GLY A 95 -3.44 12.22 11.87
CA GLY A 95 -4.16 13.37 11.30
C GLY A 95 -5.11 13.07 10.15
N THR A 96 -5.48 11.81 9.90
CA THR A 96 -6.27 11.43 8.71
C THR A 96 -7.73 11.04 9.00
N GLY A 97 -8.09 10.70 10.23
CA GLY A 97 -9.39 10.11 10.55
C GLY A 97 -9.55 8.64 10.13
N LEU A 98 -8.48 7.99 9.64
CA LEU A 98 -8.51 6.58 9.23
C LEU A 98 -8.88 5.66 10.40
N GLU A 99 -8.33 5.90 11.59
CA GLU A 99 -8.58 5.06 12.77
C GLU A 99 -10.06 5.06 13.12
N GLU A 100 -10.66 6.23 13.22
CA GLU A 100 -12.08 6.40 13.58
C GLU A 100 -12.97 5.68 12.57
N TRP A 101 -12.64 5.80 11.28
CA TRP A 101 -13.41 5.18 10.22
C TRP A 101 -13.36 3.64 10.29
N ILE A 102 -12.17 3.04 10.40
CA ILE A 102 -12.06 1.57 10.44
C ILE A 102 -12.63 0.99 11.74
N ARG A 103 -12.50 1.72 12.88
CA ARG A 103 -13.12 1.29 14.15
C ARG A 103 -14.63 1.32 14.11
N ALA A 104 -15.22 2.34 13.49
CA ALA A 104 -16.67 2.43 13.30
C ALA A 104 -17.24 1.26 12.48
N LEU A 105 -16.40 0.65 11.61
CA LEU A 105 -16.74 -0.54 10.83
C LEU A 105 -16.45 -1.86 11.58
N GLY A 106 -15.98 -1.82 12.83
CA GLY A 106 -15.66 -3.02 13.62
C GLY A 106 -14.37 -3.73 13.18
N VAL A 107 -13.47 -3.02 12.51
CA VAL A 107 -12.17 -3.57 12.08
C VAL A 107 -11.25 -3.76 13.29
N THR A 108 -10.64 -4.93 13.38
CA THR A 108 -9.63 -5.28 14.39
C THR A 108 -8.31 -5.72 13.76
N LYS A 109 -8.31 -6.01 12.45
CA LYS A 109 -7.14 -6.48 11.68
C LYS A 109 -6.94 -5.59 10.47
N VAL A 110 -5.68 -5.32 10.14
CA VAL A 110 -5.33 -4.56 8.93
C VAL A 110 -4.28 -5.31 8.11
N LEU A 111 -4.52 -5.38 6.81
CA LEU A 111 -3.51 -5.76 5.82
C LEU A 111 -3.01 -4.50 5.13
N ILE A 112 -1.72 -4.24 5.19
CA ILE A 112 -1.11 -3.04 4.62
C ILE A 112 -0.33 -3.41 3.36
N VAL A 113 -0.56 -2.66 2.29
CA VAL A 113 0.13 -2.75 1.00
C VAL A 113 0.50 -1.34 0.52
N GLY A 114 1.46 -1.21 -0.41
CA GLY A 114 1.83 0.09 -0.99
C GLY A 114 3.31 0.45 -0.81
N PHE A 115 3.67 1.74 -0.82
CA PHE A 115 5.04 2.25 -0.90
C PHE A 115 5.33 3.37 0.11
N TYR A 116 6.62 3.62 0.53
CA TYR A 116 7.73 2.66 0.52
C TYR A 116 7.65 1.73 1.72
N ALA A 117 8.14 0.49 1.55
CA ALA A 117 8.25 -0.49 2.64
C ALA A 117 8.94 0.07 3.89
N HIS A 118 10.04 0.80 3.74
CA HIS A 118 10.86 1.35 4.83
C HIS A 118 10.37 2.70 5.38
N MET A 119 9.39 3.33 4.73
CA MET A 119 8.84 4.64 5.13
C MET A 119 7.36 4.53 5.48
N CYS A 120 6.47 4.90 4.56
CA CYS A 120 5.04 5.02 4.86
C CYS A 120 4.39 3.70 5.27
N VAL A 121 4.74 2.58 4.63
CA VAL A 121 4.24 1.24 5.01
C VAL A 121 4.73 0.86 6.41
N SER A 122 6.05 0.98 6.68
CA SER A 122 6.62 0.68 7.99
C SER A 122 6.07 1.56 9.10
N THR A 123 5.95 2.88 8.86
CA THR A 123 5.39 3.81 9.84
C THR A 123 3.92 3.50 10.12
N SER A 124 3.11 3.29 9.09
CA SER A 124 1.69 2.95 9.24
C SER A 124 1.48 1.61 9.98
N ALA A 125 2.33 0.61 9.72
CA ALA A 125 2.27 -0.66 10.44
C ALA A 125 2.57 -0.48 11.94
N ARG A 126 3.56 0.32 12.28
CA ARG A 126 3.89 0.66 13.69
C ARG A 126 2.77 1.45 14.35
N GLU A 127 2.20 2.43 13.64
CA GLU A 127 1.05 3.18 14.13
C GLU A 127 -0.16 2.27 14.42
N ALA A 128 -0.44 1.31 13.53
CA ALA A 128 -1.51 0.34 13.71
C ALA A 128 -1.28 -0.58 14.92
N LEU A 129 -0.03 -1.07 15.10
CA LEU A 129 0.35 -1.90 16.26
C LEU A 129 0.11 -1.20 17.59
N VAL A 130 0.58 0.06 17.73
CA VAL A 130 0.41 0.80 19.00
C VAL A 130 -1.06 1.16 19.29
N ARG A 131 -1.91 1.13 18.26
CA ARG A 131 -3.37 1.31 18.37
C ARG A 131 -4.11 0.00 18.66
N GLY A 132 -3.38 -1.13 18.78
CA GLY A 132 -3.94 -2.43 19.13
C GLY A 132 -4.60 -3.18 17.98
N PHE A 133 -4.30 -2.84 16.73
CA PHE A 133 -4.70 -3.65 15.59
C PHE A 133 -3.81 -4.88 15.43
N ASP A 134 -4.39 -5.98 14.96
CA ASP A 134 -3.65 -7.12 14.43
C ASP A 134 -3.16 -6.75 13.02
N VAL A 135 -1.84 -6.67 12.82
CA VAL A 135 -1.25 -6.07 11.62
C VAL A 135 -0.55 -7.12 10.76
N SER A 136 -0.85 -7.08 9.48
CA SER A 136 -0.10 -7.82 8.46
C SER A 136 0.34 -6.90 7.33
N VAL A 137 1.46 -7.25 6.69
CA VAL A 137 1.99 -6.61 5.49
C VAL A 137 2.20 -7.67 4.42
N ASP A 138 1.87 -7.37 3.17
CA ASP A 138 2.18 -8.27 2.06
C ASP A 138 3.56 -7.92 1.48
N PRO A 139 4.56 -8.82 1.62
CA PRO A 139 5.90 -8.57 1.10
C PRO A 139 5.97 -8.33 -0.41
N GLU A 140 5.07 -8.95 -1.18
CA GLU A 140 5.03 -8.83 -2.65
C GLU A 140 4.23 -7.62 -3.14
N ALA A 141 3.49 -6.97 -2.23
CA ALA A 141 2.68 -5.78 -2.49
C ALA A 141 3.35 -4.49 -2.00
N THR A 142 4.68 -4.49 -1.88
CA THR A 142 5.46 -3.32 -1.45
C THR A 142 6.83 -3.30 -2.12
N GLY A 143 7.48 -2.15 -2.09
CA GLY A 143 8.81 -1.95 -2.63
C GLY A 143 9.57 -0.86 -1.90
N ALA A 144 10.81 -0.65 -2.28
CA ALA A 144 11.69 0.38 -1.73
C ALA A 144 12.56 0.99 -2.84
N CYS A 145 13.38 1.96 -2.52
CA CYS A 145 14.44 2.48 -3.37
C CYS A 145 15.80 2.15 -2.78
N ASP A 146 16.85 2.30 -3.61
CA ASP A 146 18.23 2.31 -3.11
C ASP A 146 18.42 3.43 -2.09
N LEU A 147 19.18 3.15 -1.05
CA LEU A 147 19.60 4.16 -0.07
C LEU A 147 21.10 4.29 -0.07
N GLU A 148 21.60 5.50 0.00
CA GLU A 148 23.02 5.78 0.08
C GLU A 148 23.30 6.94 1.05
N ASP A 149 24.29 6.75 1.90
CA ASP A 149 24.83 7.76 2.79
C ASP A 149 26.35 7.66 2.83
N VAL A 150 27.03 8.80 2.82
CA VAL A 150 28.51 8.86 2.76
C VAL A 150 29.19 8.16 3.94
N ARG A 151 28.55 8.03 5.09
CA ARG A 151 29.09 7.41 6.31
C ARG A 151 28.56 6.00 6.55
N LEU A 152 27.33 5.72 6.10
CA LEU A 152 26.65 4.45 6.37
C LEU A 152 26.76 3.46 5.19
N GLY A 153 27.22 3.94 4.03
CA GLY A 153 27.33 3.12 2.81
C GLY A 153 26.01 3.05 2.04
N ARG A 154 25.84 1.97 1.28
CA ARG A 154 24.70 1.80 0.36
C ARG A 154 23.96 0.49 0.64
N LEU A 155 22.64 0.55 0.47
CA LEU A 155 21.75 -0.61 0.39
C LEU A 155 20.95 -0.54 -0.91
N THR A 156 20.82 -1.68 -1.58
CA THR A 156 19.92 -1.82 -2.72
C THR A 156 18.45 -1.78 -2.30
N ALA A 157 17.55 -1.47 -3.21
CA ALA A 157 16.11 -1.43 -2.95
C ALA A 157 15.58 -2.74 -2.33
N ASP A 158 16.08 -3.90 -2.77
CA ASP A 158 15.68 -5.20 -2.21
C ASP A 158 16.19 -5.40 -0.78
N GLU A 159 17.43 -5.01 -0.50
CA GLU A 159 17.98 -5.04 0.87
C GLU A 159 17.22 -4.11 1.82
N VAL A 160 16.86 -2.90 1.35
CA VAL A 160 16.05 -1.94 2.11
C VAL A 160 14.67 -2.51 2.39
N ARG A 161 13.98 -3.05 1.36
CA ARG A 161 12.68 -3.68 1.49
C ARG A 161 12.72 -4.84 2.49
N ARG A 162 13.65 -5.77 2.31
CA ARG A 162 13.82 -6.93 3.16
C ARG A 162 14.13 -6.54 4.61
N SER A 163 15.02 -5.57 4.82
CA SER A 163 15.36 -5.06 6.15
C SER A 163 14.14 -4.47 6.85
N ALA A 164 13.36 -3.63 6.16
CA ALA A 164 12.14 -3.03 6.72
C ALA A 164 11.12 -4.09 7.14
N LEU A 165 10.89 -5.09 6.29
CA LEU A 165 9.95 -6.19 6.56
C LEU A 165 10.42 -7.08 7.72
N LEU A 166 11.73 -7.37 7.83
CA LEU A 166 12.29 -8.12 8.94
C LEU A 166 12.11 -7.37 10.27
N HIS A 167 12.33 -6.06 10.29
CA HIS A 167 12.07 -5.25 11.49
C HIS A 167 10.59 -5.30 11.89
N LEU A 168 9.68 -5.18 10.95
CA LEU A 168 8.24 -5.27 11.24
C LEU A 168 7.86 -6.66 11.75
N SER A 169 8.37 -7.72 11.13
CA SER A 169 8.14 -9.11 11.58
C SER A 169 8.63 -9.32 13.02
N HIS A 170 9.80 -8.78 13.36
CA HIS A 170 10.35 -8.86 14.73
C HIS A 170 9.50 -8.10 15.76
N MET A 171 8.72 -7.12 15.33
CA MET A 171 7.77 -6.39 16.17
C MET A 171 6.39 -7.05 16.28
N GLY A 172 6.18 -8.21 15.65
CA GLY A 172 4.91 -8.95 15.68
C GLY A 172 3.99 -8.67 14.49
N VAL A 173 4.44 -7.95 13.45
CA VAL A 173 3.69 -7.83 12.20
C VAL A 173 3.77 -9.14 11.43
N SER A 174 2.63 -9.68 11.03
CA SER A 174 2.58 -10.89 10.21
C SER A 174 2.91 -10.58 8.75
N MET A 175 3.68 -11.47 8.10
CA MET A 175 3.88 -11.40 6.66
C MET A 175 2.77 -12.19 5.97
N ALA A 176 1.97 -11.52 5.15
CA ALA A 176 0.87 -12.17 4.44
C ALA A 176 1.40 -13.17 3.41
N HIS A 177 0.75 -14.33 3.31
CA HIS A 177 1.06 -15.29 2.27
C HIS A 177 0.63 -14.74 0.89
N PRO A 178 1.29 -15.17 -0.20
CA PRO A 178 0.86 -14.81 -1.55
C PRO A 178 -0.64 -15.05 -1.73
N SER A 179 -1.32 -14.10 -2.37
CA SER A 179 -2.72 -14.30 -2.74
C SER A 179 -2.81 -15.54 -3.63
N LYS A 180 -3.63 -16.51 -3.26
CA LYS A 180 -3.91 -17.66 -4.13
C LYS A 180 -4.44 -17.13 -5.46
N GLU A 181 -3.78 -17.46 -6.56
CA GLU A 181 -4.34 -17.23 -7.89
C GLU A 181 -5.68 -17.95 -7.96
N SER A 182 -6.75 -17.22 -8.23
CA SER A 182 -8.00 -17.89 -8.66
C SER A 182 -7.70 -18.52 -10.00
N PRO A 183 -7.95 -19.84 -10.21
CA PRO A 183 -7.81 -20.43 -11.52
C PRO A 183 -8.68 -19.63 -12.51
N GLY A 184 -8.05 -19.12 -13.57
CA GLY A 184 -8.69 -18.31 -14.58
C GLY A 184 -9.95 -18.97 -15.08
N ALA A 185 -11.04 -18.21 -15.18
CA ALA A 185 -12.24 -18.68 -15.87
C ALA A 185 -11.84 -19.13 -17.28
N PRO A 186 -12.31 -20.30 -17.76
CA PRO A 186 -11.98 -20.77 -19.09
C PRO A 186 -12.45 -19.73 -20.11
N VAL A 187 -11.55 -19.32 -20.99
CA VAL A 187 -11.86 -18.49 -22.15
C VAL A 187 -12.83 -19.32 -23.00
N GLY A 188 -14.09 -18.88 -23.07
CA GLY A 188 -15.12 -19.53 -23.87
C GLY A 188 -14.65 -19.56 -25.33
N GLU A 189 -14.46 -20.78 -25.88
CA GLU A 189 -14.35 -21.02 -27.30
C GLU A 189 -15.64 -20.53 -27.98
N HIS A 190 -15.53 -19.48 -28.73
CA HIS A 190 -16.57 -19.16 -29.72
C HIS A 190 -16.54 -20.23 -30.80
N ALA A 191 -17.47 -21.17 -30.68
CA ALA A 191 -17.79 -22.07 -31.77
C ALA A 191 -18.35 -21.23 -32.94
N ALA A 192 -17.62 -21.21 -34.05
CA ALA A 192 -18.14 -20.75 -35.32
C ALA A 192 -19.09 -21.81 -35.88
N ALA A 193 -20.25 -21.37 -36.24
CA ALA A 193 -21.17 -22.05 -37.16
C ALA A 193 -21.79 -21.03 -38.10
#